data_90293ea729123299149f58302d6f7745
#
_entry.id   90293ea729123299149f58302d6f7745
#
_cell.length_a   1.000
_cell.length_b   1.000
_cell.length_c   1.000
_cell.angle_alpha   90.00
_cell.angle_beta   90.00
_cell.angle_gamma   90.00
#
_symmetry.space_group_name_H-M   'P 1'
#
loop_
_entity.id
_entity.type
_entity.pdbx_description
1 polymer ?
#
loop_
_entity_poly.entity_id
_entity_poly.type
_entity_poly.pdbx_seq_one_letter_code
_entity_poly.pdbx_strand_id
1 'polypeptide(L)' 'MGKSRVLVVDGVFIGAVVSTPEESGWRIVAAHERIRALDGRMTASVQEAERLARQTYLSTRAEAAAA' A
#
# COMPACT_ATOMS: atom_id res chain seq x y z
N MET A 1 14.49 5.28 14.78
CA MET A 1 14.12 3.95 14.29
C MET A 1 12.89 4.04 13.40
N GLY A 2 12.89 3.29 12.32
CA GLY A 2 11.74 3.26 11.44
C GLY A 2 10.60 2.43 12.02
N LYS A 3 9.41 2.69 11.51
CA LYS A 3 8.22 1.91 11.83
C LYS A 3 7.70 1.27 10.55
N SER A 4 7.08 0.13 10.67
CA SER A 4 6.48 -0.52 9.51
C SER A 4 5.16 -1.17 9.87
N ARG A 5 4.28 -1.27 8.89
CA ARG A 5 2.99 -1.92 9.04
C ARG A 5 2.68 -2.72 7.80
N VAL A 6 2.27 -3.96 7.99
CA VAL A 6 1.93 -4.85 6.88
C VAL A 6 0.59 -4.44 6.29
N LEU A 7 0.49 -4.53 4.97
CA LEU A 7 -0.76 -4.28 4.26
C LEU A 7 -1.35 -5.62 3.81
N VAL A 8 -2.54 -5.90 4.33
CA VAL A 8 -3.26 -7.15 4.02
C VAL A 8 -4.68 -6.80 3.59
N VAL A 9 -5.12 -7.35 2.46
CA VAL A 9 -6.49 -7.16 1.97
C VAL A 9 -7.04 -8.54 1.62
N ASP A 10 -8.20 -8.86 2.17
CA ASP A 10 -8.87 -10.14 1.98
C ASP A 10 -7.95 -11.34 2.29
N GLY A 11 -7.13 -11.20 3.32
CA GLY A 11 -6.19 -12.24 3.72
C GLY A 11 -4.94 -12.34 2.87
N VAL A 12 -4.78 -11.44 1.89
CA VAL A 12 -3.62 -11.45 1.00
C VAL A 12 -2.63 -10.36 1.40
N PHE A 13 -1.38 -10.73 1.58
CA PHE A 13 -0.32 -9.77 1.85
C PHE A 13 0.00 -8.99 0.57
N ILE A 14 -0.18 -7.68 0.59
CA ILE A 14 0.02 -6.87 -0.60
C ILE A 14 1.20 -5.90 -0.50
N GLY A 15 1.70 -5.67 0.68
CA GLY A 15 2.85 -4.78 0.84
C GLY A 15 3.00 -4.32 2.28
N ALA A 16 3.70 -3.20 2.44
CA ALA A 16 3.93 -2.62 3.76
C ALA A 16 3.99 -1.10 3.66
N VAL A 17 3.81 -0.46 4.78
CA VAL A 17 3.97 0.99 4.91
C VAL A 17 5.12 1.22 5.86
N VAL A 18 6.08 2.02 5.46
CA VAL A 18 7.27 2.28 6.27
C VAL A 18 7.43 3.77 6.56
N SER A 19 7.91 4.07 7.74
CA SER A 19 8.23 5.43 8.15
C SER A 19 9.63 5.45 8.73
N THR A 20 10.42 6.46 8.35
CA THR A 20 11.76 6.64 8.89
C THR A 20 11.88 8.03 9.50
N PRO A 21 12.80 8.26 10.42
CA PRO A 21 12.98 9.59 11.02
C PRO A 21 13.34 10.68 10.00
N GLU A 22 13.94 10.30 8.89
CA GLU A 22 14.35 11.24 7.85
C GLU A 22 13.23 11.63 6.91
N GLU A 23 12.14 10.86 6.89
CA GLU A 23 11.01 11.12 5.99
C GLU A 23 9.81 11.62 6.76
N SER A 24 9.15 12.66 6.24
CA SER A 24 7.90 13.13 6.80
C SER A 24 6.77 12.34 6.16
N GLY A 25 6.20 11.42 6.87
CA GLY A 25 5.09 10.62 6.37
C GLY A 25 5.43 9.16 6.23
N TRP A 26 4.60 8.45 5.47
CA TRP A 26 4.68 7.01 5.34
C TRP A 26 4.83 6.62 3.89
N ARG A 27 5.79 5.77 3.60
CA ARG A 27 6.05 5.31 2.24
C ARG A 27 5.46 3.92 2.03
N ILE A 28 4.77 3.73 0.92
CA ILE A 28 4.22 2.44 0.55
C ILE A 28 5.29 1.61 -0.15
N VAL A 29 5.45 0.38 0.30
CA VAL A 29 6.32 -0.60 -0.36
C VAL A 29 5.41 -1.69 -0.90
N ALA A 30 5.31 -1.78 -2.21
CA ALA A 30 4.44 -2.76 -2.85
C ALA A 30 5.11 -4.12 -2.93
N ALA A 31 4.41 -5.15 -2.47
CA ALA A 31 4.85 -6.53 -2.61
C ALA A 31 3.99 -7.30 -3.60
N HIS A 32 2.81 -6.77 -3.91
CA HIS A 32 1.87 -7.38 -4.83
C HIS A 32 1.81 -6.58 -6.13
N GLU A 33 1.76 -7.27 -7.24
CA GLU A 33 1.72 -6.67 -8.56
C GLU A 33 0.57 -5.68 -8.73
N ARG A 34 -0.57 -5.96 -8.15
CA ARG A 34 -1.76 -5.10 -8.26
C ARG A 34 -1.59 -3.71 -7.69
N ILE A 35 -0.67 -3.52 -6.74
CA ILE A 35 -0.43 -2.20 -6.17
C ILE A 35 0.94 -1.65 -6.52
N ARG A 36 1.57 -2.22 -7.54
CA ARG A 36 2.89 -1.79 -7.98
C ARG A 36 2.96 -0.29 -8.30
N ALA A 37 1.88 0.27 -8.81
CA ALA A 37 1.80 1.70 -9.10
C ALA A 37 1.95 2.58 -7.86
N LEU A 38 1.73 2.03 -6.68
CA LEU A 38 1.87 2.75 -5.42
C LEU A 38 3.24 2.61 -4.79
N ASP A 39 4.12 1.78 -5.37
CA ASP A 39 5.43 1.54 -4.79
C ASP A 39 6.23 2.85 -4.70
N GLY A 40 6.72 3.15 -3.51
CA GLY A 40 7.46 4.38 -3.25
C GLY A 40 6.60 5.60 -2.98
N ARG A 41 5.28 5.47 -3.03
CA ARG A 41 4.38 6.60 -2.81
C ARG A 41 4.36 7.01 -1.35
N MET A 42 4.43 8.33 -1.11
CA MET A 42 4.36 8.89 0.25
C MET A 42 2.93 9.26 0.60
N THR A 43 2.56 9.02 1.85
CA THR A 43 1.26 9.41 2.39
C THR A 43 1.47 10.12 3.72
N ALA A 44 0.45 10.86 4.14
CA ALA A 44 0.51 11.60 5.41
C ALA A 44 0.30 10.70 6.62
N SER A 45 -0.38 9.58 6.46
CA SER A 45 -0.71 8.69 7.57
C SER A 45 -0.77 7.23 7.11
N VAL A 46 -0.71 6.33 8.08
CA VAL A 46 -0.88 4.90 7.83
C VAL A 46 -2.27 4.62 7.27
N GLN A 47 -3.29 5.28 7.81
CA GLN A 47 -4.67 5.09 7.37
C GLN A 47 -4.85 5.47 5.91
N GLU A 48 -4.23 6.57 5.49
CA GLU A 48 -4.27 6.99 4.10
C GLU A 48 -3.61 5.97 3.19
N ALA A 49 -2.45 5.45 3.60
CA ALA A 49 -1.73 4.44 2.85
C ALA A 49 -2.53 3.15 2.73
N GLU A 50 -3.13 2.71 3.83
CA GLU A 50 -3.97 1.52 3.84
C GLU A 50 -5.17 1.67 2.90
N ARG A 51 -5.82 2.83 2.94
CA ARG A 51 -6.96 3.11 2.09
C ARG A 51 -6.58 3.10 0.61
N LEU A 52 -5.49 3.76 0.27
CA LEU A 52 -4.99 3.80 -1.11
C LEU A 52 -4.64 2.40 -1.62
N ALA A 53 -3.92 1.64 -0.82
CA ALA A 53 -3.50 0.30 -1.20
C ALA A 53 -4.72 -0.62 -1.39
N ARG A 54 -5.66 -0.54 -0.47
CA ARG A 54 -6.89 -1.34 -0.56
C ARG A 54 -7.71 -0.97 -1.79
N GLN A 55 -7.91 0.32 -2.02
CA GLN A 55 -8.66 0.81 -3.18
C GLN A 55 -8.00 0.34 -4.48
N THR A 56 -6.71 0.50 -4.59
CA THR A 56 -5.98 0.12 -5.79
C THR A 56 -6.04 -1.38 -6.02
N TYR A 57 -5.87 -2.16 -4.97
CA TYR A 57 -5.93 -3.61 -5.06
C TYR A 57 -7.31 -4.09 -5.52
N LEU A 58 -8.36 -3.55 -4.92
CA LEU A 58 -9.72 -3.93 -5.26
C LEU A 58 -10.15 -3.45 -6.65
N SER A 59 -9.73 -2.26 -7.04
CA SER A 59 -10.00 -1.73 -8.39
C SER A 59 -9.35 -2.57 -9.47
N THR A 60 -8.10 -2.93 -9.28
CA THR A 60 -7.37 -3.77 -10.23
C THR A 60 -8.03 -5.15 -10.34
N ARG A 61 -8.50 -5.68 -9.23
CA ARG A 61 -9.22 -6.94 -9.22
C ARG A 61 -10.53 -6.84 -10.01
N ALA A 62 -11.27 -5.74 -9.84
CA ALA A 62 -12.52 -5.52 -10.57
C ALA A 62 -12.28 -5.39 -12.07
N GLU A 63 -11.24 -4.70 -12.47
CA GLU A 63 -10.87 -4.58 -13.88
C GLU A 63 -10.49 -5.93 -14.48
N ALA A 64 -9.72 -6.71 -13.75
CA ALA A 64 -9.34 -8.05 -14.19
C ALA A 64 -10.56 -8.96 -14.31
N ALA A 65 -11.51 -8.83 -13.41
CA ALA A 65 -12.75 -9.62 -13.45
C ALA A 65 -13.66 -9.19 -14.60
N ALA A 66 -13.64 -7.91 -14.96
CA ALA A 66 -14.45 -7.38 -16.06
C ALA A 66 -13.87 -7.72 -17.44
N ALA A 67 -12.58 -7.94 -17.49
CA ALA A 67 -11.92 -8.28 -18.74
C ALA A 67 -12.13 -9.75 -19.07
#